data_b40beb36ed3c08fdf724a0510778fb9b
#
_entry.id   b40beb36ed3c08fdf724a0510778fb9b
#
_cell.length_a   1.000
_cell.length_b   1.000
_cell.length_c   1.000
_cell.angle_alpha   90.00
_cell.angle_beta   90.00
_cell.angle_gamma   90.00
#
_symmetry.space_group_name_H-M   'P 1'
#
loop_
_entity.id
_entity.type
_entity.pdbx_description
1 polymer ?
#
loop_
_entity_poly.entity_id
_entity_poly.type
_entity_poly.pdbx_seq_one_letter_code
_entity_poly.pdbx_strand_id
1 'polypeptide(L)'
;ISVPRMVELLKERGIVAERKSVYDDIQTLNEMPDTPFEIVQQRGRGGGYYMVDTPFELAELKLLVDAVYASKFITARKSKVLIEKLGRFTSRYRQEELDRKVLVSGRVKSQEEKILYSVDTLHSAITAGNQVRFKYCDWDLQKQMVPRHEGQLYTVSPWVMVWENGNYYMIAYTEGRLKHYRVDKMRKVELLPDTEREGAEEYAEFDVNQYMQQMFDMFNGPVRKVTMRCENRLAGAMIDRFGTGVTLVRNCLLY
;
A
#
# COMPACT_ATOMS: atom_id res chain seq x y z
N ILE A 1 12.71 29.82 -9.43
CA ILE A 1 12.20 30.40 -10.67
C ILE A 1 12.08 31.91 -10.53
N SER A 2 12.42 32.71 -11.58
CA SER A 2 12.28 34.17 -11.54
C SER A 2 10.86 34.62 -11.88
N VAL A 3 10.43 35.80 -11.37
CA VAL A 3 9.10 36.35 -11.69
C VAL A 3 8.87 36.55 -13.20
N PRO A 4 9.84 37.05 -14.01
CA PRO A 4 9.66 37.08 -15.44
C PRO A 4 9.33 35.71 -16.04
N ARG A 5 10.01 34.65 -15.60
CA ARG A 5 9.73 33.29 -16.08
C ARG A 5 8.38 32.75 -15.60
N MET A 6 7.91 33.16 -14.39
CA MET A 6 6.55 32.84 -13.94
C MET A 6 5.49 33.46 -14.86
N VAL A 7 5.65 34.75 -15.20
CA VAL A 7 4.75 35.46 -16.12
C VAL A 7 4.69 34.77 -17.50
N GLU A 8 5.85 34.33 -18.03
CA GLU A 8 5.88 33.58 -19.29
C GLU A 8 5.12 32.24 -19.18
N LEU A 9 5.35 31.47 -18.09
CA LEU A 9 4.68 30.20 -17.88
C LEU A 9 3.17 30.33 -17.65
N LEU A 10 2.73 31.44 -17.03
CA LEU A 10 1.31 31.74 -16.86
C LEU A 10 0.70 32.05 -18.22
N LYS A 11 1.40 32.85 -19.07
CA LYS A 11 0.96 33.15 -20.42
C LYS A 11 0.85 31.92 -21.30
N GLU A 12 1.79 30.98 -21.22
CA GLU A 12 1.73 29.68 -21.90
C GLU A 12 0.47 28.87 -21.52
N ARG A 13 -0.11 29.13 -20.35
CA ARG A 13 -1.36 28.53 -19.85
C ARG A 13 -2.61 29.37 -20.08
N GLY A 14 -2.49 30.43 -20.85
CA GLY A 14 -3.60 31.35 -21.16
C GLY A 14 -3.94 32.35 -20.05
N ILE A 15 -3.08 32.48 -19.02
CA ILE A 15 -3.25 33.40 -17.89
C ILE A 15 -2.40 34.65 -18.17
N VAL A 16 -3.04 35.80 -18.28
CA VAL A 16 -2.34 37.09 -18.41
C VAL A 16 -2.10 37.65 -17.01
N ALA A 17 -0.84 37.76 -16.62
CA ALA A 17 -0.46 38.30 -15.32
C ALA A 17 0.69 39.31 -15.48
N GLU A 18 0.68 40.34 -14.65
CA GLU A 18 1.76 41.33 -14.55
C GLU A 18 2.72 40.92 -13.42
N ARG A 19 3.95 41.45 -13.45
CA ARG A 19 4.94 41.17 -12.41
C ARG A 19 4.44 41.57 -11.04
N LYS A 20 3.72 42.68 -10.90
CA LYS A 20 3.19 43.13 -9.60
C LYS A 20 2.15 42.17 -9.07
N SER A 21 1.23 41.74 -9.90
CA SER A 21 0.23 40.72 -9.53
C SER A 21 0.87 39.44 -9.03
N VAL A 22 1.96 38.95 -9.66
CA VAL A 22 2.66 37.74 -9.22
C VAL A 22 3.32 37.93 -7.85
N TYR A 23 3.83 39.11 -7.52
CA TYR A 23 4.35 39.39 -6.16
C TYR A 23 3.23 39.37 -5.11
N ASP A 24 2.10 40.02 -5.42
CA ASP A 24 0.93 40.07 -4.54
C ASP A 24 0.35 38.66 -4.34
N ASP A 25 0.30 37.85 -5.40
CA ASP A 25 -0.15 36.45 -5.35
C ASP A 25 0.79 35.60 -4.46
N ILE A 26 2.10 35.75 -4.58
CA ILE A 26 3.08 35.05 -3.75
C ILE A 26 2.88 35.40 -2.27
N GLN A 27 2.70 36.69 -1.97
CA GLN A 27 2.45 37.12 -0.59
C GLN A 27 1.14 36.53 -0.06
N THR A 28 0.06 36.61 -0.84
CA THR A 28 -1.22 36.03 -0.48
C THR A 28 -1.13 34.54 -0.21
N LEU A 29 -0.42 33.77 -1.05
CA LEU A 29 -0.21 32.34 -0.86
C LEU A 29 0.54 32.03 0.43
N ASN A 30 1.55 32.82 0.81
CA ASN A 30 2.29 32.64 2.05
C ASN A 30 1.48 33.03 3.30
N GLU A 31 0.51 33.94 3.15
CA GLU A 31 -0.36 34.40 4.24
C GLU A 31 -1.61 33.54 4.41
N MET A 32 -1.91 32.67 3.45
CA MET A 32 -3.08 31.76 3.52
C MET A 32 -2.88 30.74 4.66
N PRO A 33 -3.85 30.64 5.61
CA PRO A 33 -3.82 29.58 6.59
C PRO A 33 -3.88 28.21 5.92
N ASP A 34 -3.21 27.23 6.50
CA ASP A 34 -3.16 25.83 6.02
C ASP A 34 -2.46 25.61 4.68
N THR A 35 -1.66 26.56 4.20
CA THR A 35 -0.82 26.34 3.02
C THR A 35 0.29 25.36 3.36
N PRO A 36 0.40 24.20 2.67
CA PRO A 36 1.35 23.14 3.00
C PRO A 36 2.79 23.42 2.51
N PHE A 37 3.11 24.65 2.16
CA PHE A 37 4.42 25.09 1.67
C PHE A 37 4.62 26.56 1.95
N GLU A 38 5.87 26.99 1.99
CA GLU A 38 6.27 28.40 2.01
C GLU A 38 7.02 28.76 0.72
N ILE A 39 6.76 29.93 0.15
CA ILE A 39 7.46 30.44 -1.03
C ILE A 39 8.52 31.44 -0.57
N VAL A 40 9.78 31.06 -0.69
CA VAL A 40 10.92 31.86 -0.24
C VAL A 40 11.66 32.49 -1.41
N GLN A 41 12.07 33.74 -1.25
CA GLN A 41 12.89 34.46 -2.23
C GLN A 41 14.39 34.26 -1.95
N GLN A 42 15.10 33.69 -2.92
CA GLN A 42 16.56 33.70 -2.93
C GLN A 42 17.07 34.93 -3.68
N ARG A 43 17.85 35.77 -3.02
CA ARG A 43 18.50 36.95 -3.62
C ARG A 43 19.87 36.59 -4.18
N GLY A 44 20.33 37.29 -5.22
CA GLY A 44 21.67 37.12 -5.79
C GLY A 44 21.64 36.68 -7.29
N ARG A 45 22.85 36.39 -7.80
CA ARG A 45 23.03 35.99 -9.22
C ARG A 45 22.34 34.63 -9.47
N GLY A 46 21.31 34.60 -10.29
CA GLY A 46 20.46 33.43 -10.50
C GLY A 46 19.35 33.25 -9.47
N GLY A 47 19.10 34.27 -8.64
CA GLY A 47 18.04 34.25 -7.63
C GLY A 47 16.63 34.17 -8.21
N GLY A 48 15.68 33.82 -7.36
CA GLY A 48 14.28 33.65 -7.72
C GLY A 48 13.47 33.13 -6.54
N TYR A 49 12.30 32.61 -6.82
CA TYR A 49 11.41 32.01 -5.83
C TYR A 49 11.47 30.49 -5.90
N TYR A 50 11.42 29.85 -4.74
CA TYR A 50 11.34 28.40 -4.59
C TYR A 50 10.45 28.06 -3.41
N MET A 51 9.86 26.88 -3.43
CA MET A 51 9.01 26.37 -2.35
C MET A 51 9.89 25.63 -1.33
N VAL A 52 9.66 25.91 -0.06
CA VAL A 52 10.16 25.16 1.10
C VAL A 52 8.98 24.56 1.85
N ASP A 53 9.26 23.72 2.82
CA ASP A 53 8.25 23.04 3.64
C ASP A 53 7.19 22.31 2.80
N THR A 54 7.67 21.63 1.76
CA THR A 54 6.81 20.75 0.98
C THR A 54 6.32 19.58 1.85
N PRO A 55 5.07 19.08 1.64
CA PRO A 55 4.49 18.00 2.45
C PRO A 55 5.35 16.74 2.52
N PHE A 56 6.24 16.55 1.56
CA PHE A 56 7.15 15.41 1.49
C PHE A 56 8.55 15.84 1.07
N GLU A 57 9.56 15.27 1.70
CA GLU A 57 10.92 15.28 1.18
C GLU A 57 11.05 14.39 -0.07
N LEU A 58 12.05 14.66 -0.90
CA LEU A 58 12.29 13.85 -2.09
C LEU A 58 12.58 12.37 -1.76
N ALA A 59 13.26 12.12 -0.64
CA ALA A 59 13.56 10.77 -0.17
C ALA A 59 12.27 10.01 0.20
N GLU A 60 11.33 10.67 0.87
CA GLU A 60 10.04 10.12 1.23
C GLU A 60 9.18 9.81 -0.01
N LEU A 61 9.16 10.74 -0.98
CA LEU A 61 8.47 10.50 -2.26
C LEU A 61 9.07 9.31 -3.01
N LYS A 62 10.40 9.15 -3.02
CA LYS A 62 11.06 7.98 -3.63
C LYS A 62 10.63 6.69 -2.94
N LEU A 63 10.55 6.67 -1.60
CA LEU A 63 10.08 5.52 -0.83
C LEU A 63 8.63 5.17 -1.15
N LEU A 64 7.74 6.18 -1.24
CA LEU A 64 6.34 5.98 -1.62
C LEU A 64 6.20 5.42 -3.05
N VAL A 65 6.99 5.94 -3.99
CA VAL A 65 7.04 5.41 -5.37
C VAL A 65 7.50 3.96 -5.40
N ASP A 66 8.54 3.62 -4.64
CA ASP A 66 9.03 2.25 -4.52
C ASP A 66 7.98 1.31 -3.92
N ALA A 67 7.24 1.76 -2.90
CA ALA A 67 6.13 1.01 -2.32
C ALA A 67 5.01 0.74 -3.34
N VAL A 68 4.66 1.74 -4.17
CA VAL A 68 3.68 1.58 -5.26
C VAL A 68 4.17 0.59 -6.31
N TYR A 69 5.46 0.64 -6.70
CA TYR A 69 6.04 -0.32 -7.62
C TYR A 69 6.09 -1.73 -7.03
N ALA A 70 6.42 -1.85 -5.74
CA ALA A 70 6.52 -3.12 -5.04
C ALA A 70 5.17 -3.82 -4.81
N SER A 71 4.07 -3.08 -4.82
CA SER A 71 2.73 -3.63 -4.59
C SER A 71 2.28 -4.57 -5.70
N LYS A 72 1.94 -5.82 -5.35
CA LYS A 72 1.45 -6.82 -6.30
C LYS A 72 -0.01 -6.58 -6.69
N PHE A 73 -0.81 -6.04 -5.79
CA PHE A 73 -2.26 -5.85 -5.98
C PHE A 73 -2.60 -4.61 -6.82
N ILE A 74 -1.67 -3.66 -6.98
CA ILE A 74 -1.88 -2.48 -7.82
C ILE A 74 -1.47 -2.82 -9.25
N THR A 75 -2.38 -2.60 -10.22
CA THR A 75 -2.07 -2.83 -11.64
C THR A 75 -0.95 -1.90 -12.14
N ALA A 76 -0.25 -2.29 -13.19
CA ALA A 76 0.80 -1.46 -13.77
C ALA A 76 0.27 -0.09 -14.22
N ARG A 77 -0.94 -0.05 -14.80
CA ARG A 77 -1.63 1.18 -15.20
C ARG A 77 -1.92 2.08 -14.00
N LYS A 78 -2.49 1.53 -12.93
CA LYS A 78 -2.83 2.28 -11.73
C LYS A 78 -1.57 2.77 -10.99
N SER A 79 -0.50 1.96 -10.98
CA SER A 79 0.80 2.37 -10.42
C SER A 79 1.32 3.63 -11.12
N LYS A 80 1.30 3.66 -12.46
CA LYS A 80 1.72 4.83 -13.22
C LYS A 80 0.93 6.09 -12.84
N VAL A 81 -0.41 5.98 -12.77
CA VAL A 81 -1.28 7.10 -12.37
C VAL A 81 -0.99 7.58 -10.94
N LEU A 82 -0.73 6.65 -10.00
CA LEU A 82 -0.39 7.02 -8.62
C LEU A 82 0.97 7.72 -8.54
N ILE A 83 1.97 7.25 -9.27
CA ILE A 83 3.30 7.86 -9.33
C ILE A 83 3.24 9.25 -9.96
N GLU A 84 2.46 9.44 -11.02
CA GLU A 84 2.20 10.76 -11.60
C GLU A 84 1.55 11.73 -10.58
N LYS A 85 0.64 11.22 -9.74
CA LYS A 85 0.05 12.02 -8.66
C LYS A 85 1.06 12.36 -7.56
N LEU A 86 1.89 11.39 -7.14
CA LEU A 86 2.98 11.63 -6.18
C LEU A 86 3.99 12.65 -6.72
N GLY A 87 4.27 12.62 -8.02
CA GLY A 87 5.15 13.60 -8.67
C GLY A 87 4.68 15.04 -8.57
N ARG A 88 3.39 15.29 -8.31
CA ARG A 88 2.86 16.64 -8.11
C ARG A 88 3.28 17.28 -6.78
N PHE A 89 3.74 16.47 -5.81
CA PHE A 89 4.26 16.96 -4.52
C PHE A 89 5.72 17.39 -4.59
N THR A 90 6.34 17.37 -5.78
CA THR A 90 7.71 17.82 -5.96
C THR A 90 7.84 18.71 -7.20
N SER A 91 9.02 19.35 -7.35
CA SER A 91 9.27 20.20 -8.52
C SER A 91 9.38 19.38 -9.81
N ARG A 92 9.05 19.99 -10.95
CA ARG A 92 9.16 19.37 -12.27
C ARG A 92 10.56 18.79 -12.55
N TYR A 93 11.61 19.45 -12.07
CA TYR A 93 12.99 18.99 -12.22
C TYR A 93 13.30 17.72 -11.40
N ARG A 94 12.66 17.56 -10.24
CA ARG A 94 12.83 16.40 -9.36
C ARG A 94 11.86 15.25 -9.70
N GLN A 95 10.81 15.54 -10.46
CA GLN A 95 9.86 14.51 -10.90
C GLN A 95 10.54 13.45 -11.77
N GLU A 96 11.51 13.83 -12.62
CA GLU A 96 12.30 12.89 -13.42
C GLU A 96 13.12 11.93 -12.55
N GLU A 97 13.50 12.35 -11.34
CA GLU A 97 14.19 11.50 -10.39
C GLU A 97 13.27 10.45 -9.74
N LEU A 98 11.94 10.65 -9.76
CA LEU A 98 10.96 9.68 -9.28
C LEU A 98 10.67 8.58 -10.31
N ASP A 99 10.93 8.83 -11.58
CA ASP A 99 10.73 7.86 -12.67
C ASP A 99 11.83 6.76 -12.69
N ARG A 100 12.67 6.70 -11.67
CA ARG A 100 13.65 5.62 -11.52
C ARG A 100 12.92 4.29 -11.43
N LYS A 101 13.18 3.44 -12.42
CA LYS A 101 12.71 2.07 -12.43
C LYS A 101 13.45 1.27 -11.36
N VAL A 102 12.88 1.17 -10.16
CA VAL A 102 13.27 0.11 -9.25
C VAL A 102 12.84 -1.19 -9.91
N LEU A 103 13.82 -1.99 -10.35
CA LEU A 103 13.56 -3.31 -10.91
C LEU A 103 13.07 -4.22 -9.77
N VAL A 104 11.77 -4.31 -9.62
CA VAL A 104 11.16 -5.29 -8.72
C VAL A 104 11.13 -6.62 -9.46
N SER A 105 12.20 -7.42 -9.27
CA SER A 105 12.35 -8.72 -9.92
C SER A 105 11.20 -9.68 -9.54
N GLY A 106 10.68 -10.37 -10.54
CA GLY A 106 9.81 -11.54 -10.36
C GLY A 106 8.38 -11.27 -9.86
N ARG A 107 7.87 -10.03 -9.92
CA ARG A 107 6.51 -9.72 -9.45
C ARG A 107 5.54 -9.54 -10.61
N VAL A 108 4.63 -10.51 -10.73
CA VAL A 108 3.45 -10.37 -11.59
C VAL A 108 2.46 -9.45 -10.86
N LYS A 109 2.19 -8.28 -11.45
CA LYS A 109 1.16 -7.35 -10.95
C LYS A 109 -0.22 -7.89 -11.28
N SER A 110 -1.19 -7.58 -10.42
CA SER A 110 -2.59 -7.84 -10.69
C SER A 110 -3.03 -7.17 -12.00
N GLN A 111 -3.92 -7.83 -12.73
CA GLN A 111 -4.59 -7.26 -13.88
C GLN A 111 -5.94 -6.63 -13.53
N GLU A 112 -6.38 -6.77 -12.27
CA GLU A 112 -7.69 -6.33 -11.80
C GLU A 112 -7.61 -4.99 -11.06
N GLU A 113 -8.12 -3.93 -11.65
CA GLU A 113 -8.19 -2.60 -11.02
C GLU A 113 -9.18 -2.52 -9.85
N LYS A 114 -10.15 -3.45 -9.80
CA LYS A 114 -11.21 -3.45 -8.79
C LYS A 114 -10.73 -3.82 -7.39
N ILE A 115 -9.54 -4.43 -7.25
CA ILE A 115 -8.98 -4.82 -5.93
C ILE A 115 -8.88 -3.62 -5.00
N LEU A 116 -8.47 -2.46 -5.50
CA LEU A 116 -8.37 -1.24 -4.70
C LEU A 116 -9.70 -0.86 -4.05
N TYR A 117 -10.79 -0.94 -4.82
CA TYR A 117 -12.15 -0.66 -4.33
C TYR A 117 -12.64 -1.75 -3.37
N SER A 118 -12.26 -3.02 -3.62
CA SER A 118 -12.55 -4.10 -2.67
C SER A 118 -11.88 -3.86 -1.31
N VAL A 119 -10.61 -3.42 -1.31
CA VAL A 119 -9.89 -3.07 -0.07
C VAL A 119 -10.60 -1.92 0.66
N ASP A 120 -11.00 -0.87 -0.04
CA ASP A 120 -11.72 0.28 0.52
C ASP A 120 -13.06 -0.13 1.13
N THR A 121 -13.86 -0.95 0.41
CA THR A 121 -15.12 -1.50 0.90
C THR A 121 -14.92 -2.34 2.17
N LEU A 122 -13.88 -3.17 2.22
CA LEU A 122 -13.57 -4.00 3.39
C LEU A 122 -13.17 -3.16 4.59
N HIS A 123 -12.35 -2.12 4.41
CA HIS A 123 -12.02 -1.18 5.48
C HIS A 123 -13.26 -0.46 6.01
N SER A 124 -14.13 0.00 5.11
CA SER A 124 -15.40 0.62 5.48
C SER A 124 -16.29 -0.31 6.30
N ALA A 125 -16.39 -1.58 5.91
CA ALA A 125 -17.15 -2.59 6.62
C ALA A 125 -16.59 -2.87 8.02
N ILE A 126 -15.26 -2.99 8.14
CA ILE A 126 -14.58 -3.19 9.43
C ILE A 126 -14.85 -2.00 10.37
N THR A 127 -14.72 -0.78 9.85
CA THR A 127 -14.95 0.45 10.62
C THR A 127 -16.41 0.59 11.09
N ALA A 128 -17.35 0.24 10.20
CA ALA A 128 -18.78 0.31 10.50
C ALA A 128 -19.29 -0.87 11.36
N GLY A 129 -18.50 -1.93 11.53
CA GLY A 129 -18.93 -3.14 12.25
C GLY A 129 -19.97 -3.97 11.49
N ASN A 130 -19.94 -3.92 10.15
CA ASN A 130 -20.90 -4.61 9.30
C ASN A 130 -20.32 -5.86 8.65
N GLN A 131 -21.20 -6.76 8.20
CA GLN A 131 -20.84 -7.90 7.38
C GLN A 131 -20.54 -7.49 5.94
N VAL A 132 -19.83 -8.36 5.22
CA VAL A 132 -19.58 -8.23 3.79
C VAL A 132 -20.01 -9.49 3.04
N ARG A 133 -20.33 -9.31 1.77
CA ARG A 133 -20.68 -10.40 0.85
C ARG A 133 -19.81 -10.34 -0.39
N PHE A 134 -19.33 -11.48 -0.85
CA PHE A 134 -18.50 -11.59 -2.05
C PHE A 134 -18.54 -12.99 -2.67
N LYS A 135 -18.06 -13.12 -3.91
CA LYS A 135 -17.70 -14.40 -4.52
C LYS A 135 -16.22 -14.65 -4.34
N TYR A 136 -15.83 -15.86 -3.95
CA TYR A 136 -14.43 -16.25 -3.82
C TYR A 136 -13.99 -17.11 -4.97
N CYS A 137 -12.84 -16.78 -5.58
CA CYS A 137 -12.35 -17.42 -6.82
C CYS A 137 -11.01 -18.10 -6.59
N ASP A 138 -10.70 -19.09 -7.42
CA ASP A 138 -9.38 -19.70 -7.53
C ASP A 138 -8.92 -19.76 -8.99
N TRP A 139 -7.61 -19.95 -9.17
CA TRP A 139 -7.03 -20.19 -10.48
C TRP A 139 -7.26 -21.64 -10.89
N ASP A 140 -7.73 -21.84 -12.12
CA ASP A 140 -7.76 -23.15 -12.76
C ASP A 140 -6.45 -23.46 -13.52
N LEU A 141 -6.36 -24.65 -14.09
CA LEU A 141 -5.20 -25.07 -14.88
C LEU A 141 -5.06 -24.31 -16.21
N GLN A 142 -6.12 -23.67 -16.68
CA GLN A 142 -6.18 -22.81 -17.85
C GLN A 142 -5.79 -21.35 -17.52
N LYS A 143 -5.35 -21.10 -16.27
CA LYS A 143 -4.98 -19.76 -15.76
C LYS A 143 -6.15 -18.77 -15.78
N GLN A 144 -7.36 -19.27 -15.58
CA GLN A 144 -8.56 -18.45 -15.43
C GLN A 144 -9.00 -18.40 -13.95
N MET A 145 -9.51 -17.25 -13.53
CA MET A 145 -10.10 -17.09 -12.20
C MET A 145 -11.54 -17.58 -12.20
N VAL A 146 -11.76 -18.75 -11.63
CA VAL A 146 -13.09 -19.38 -11.55
C VAL A 146 -13.67 -19.27 -10.13
N PRO A 147 -14.96 -18.95 -9.99
CA PRO A 147 -15.61 -18.92 -8.69
C PRO A 147 -15.63 -20.32 -8.04
N ARG A 148 -15.32 -20.37 -6.74
CA ARG A 148 -15.53 -21.57 -5.92
C ARG A 148 -17.01 -21.84 -5.70
N HIS A 149 -17.34 -23.09 -5.40
CA HIS A 149 -18.70 -23.55 -5.07
C HIS A 149 -19.75 -22.99 -6.05
N GLU A 150 -19.51 -23.16 -7.35
CA GLU A 150 -20.44 -22.75 -8.42
C GLU A 150 -20.82 -21.24 -8.37
N GLY A 151 -19.99 -20.44 -7.74
CA GLY A 151 -20.22 -18.99 -7.59
C GLY A 151 -21.11 -18.60 -6.42
N GLN A 152 -21.25 -19.47 -5.42
CA GLN A 152 -21.92 -19.15 -4.16
C GLN A 152 -21.34 -17.88 -3.54
N LEU A 153 -22.22 -17.08 -2.94
CA LEU A 153 -21.85 -15.90 -2.19
C LEU A 153 -21.40 -16.28 -0.78
N TYR A 154 -20.26 -15.74 -0.37
CA TYR A 154 -19.77 -15.82 0.99
C TYR A 154 -20.26 -14.59 1.74
N THR A 155 -20.97 -14.77 2.84
CA THR A 155 -21.29 -13.71 3.80
C THR A 155 -20.46 -13.94 5.04
N VAL A 156 -19.66 -12.94 5.43
CA VAL A 156 -18.71 -13.06 6.54
C VAL A 156 -18.61 -11.76 7.33
N SER A 157 -18.16 -11.85 8.57
CA SER A 157 -17.95 -10.73 9.49
C SER A 157 -16.47 -10.33 9.49
N PRO A 158 -16.04 -9.27 8.76
CA PRO A 158 -14.65 -8.87 8.64
C PRO A 158 -14.15 -8.23 9.94
N TRP A 159 -12.95 -8.62 10.40
CA TRP A 159 -12.36 -8.12 11.64
C TRP A 159 -11.12 -7.28 11.42
N VAL A 160 -10.19 -7.77 10.59
CA VAL A 160 -8.92 -7.07 10.33
C VAL A 160 -8.40 -7.36 8.93
N MET A 161 -7.74 -6.37 8.35
CA MET A 161 -6.96 -6.51 7.13
C MET A 161 -5.49 -6.70 7.48
N VAL A 162 -4.87 -7.68 6.85
CA VAL A 162 -3.45 -8.00 7.01
C VAL A 162 -2.74 -7.85 5.68
N TRP A 163 -1.56 -7.25 5.71
CA TRP A 163 -0.67 -7.15 4.57
C TRP A 163 0.46 -8.15 4.71
N GLU A 164 0.52 -9.14 3.82
CA GLU A 164 1.56 -10.15 3.84
C GLU A 164 2.05 -10.49 2.42
N ASN A 165 3.36 -10.50 2.23
CA ASN A 165 4.01 -10.83 0.94
C ASN A 165 3.46 -10.04 -0.27
N GLY A 166 3.06 -8.78 -0.05
CA GLY A 166 2.52 -7.88 -1.09
C GLY A 166 1.08 -8.18 -1.49
N ASN A 167 0.32 -8.93 -0.69
CA ASN A 167 -1.10 -9.15 -0.85
C ASN A 167 -1.88 -8.70 0.39
N TYR A 168 -3.13 -8.29 0.18
CA TYR A 168 -4.08 -8.10 1.27
C TYR A 168 -4.81 -9.39 1.60
N TYR A 169 -4.92 -9.66 2.88
CA TYR A 169 -5.75 -10.71 3.45
C TYR A 169 -6.76 -10.08 4.40
N MET A 170 -7.98 -10.56 4.36
CA MET A 170 -9.02 -10.24 5.32
C MET A 170 -9.16 -11.42 6.28
N ILE A 171 -9.06 -11.18 7.58
CA ILE A 171 -9.46 -12.14 8.60
C ILE A 171 -10.91 -11.84 8.95
N ALA A 172 -11.75 -12.84 8.84
CA ALA A 172 -13.19 -12.73 9.07
C ALA A 172 -13.74 -13.94 9.80
N TYR A 173 -14.76 -13.68 10.63
CA TYR A 173 -15.52 -14.73 11.27
C TYR A 173 -16.60 -15.27 10.34
N THR A 174 -16.69 -16.59 10.27
CA THR A 174 -17.72 -17.30 9.50
C THR A 174 -17.81 -18.75 9.99
N GLU A 175 -19.00 -19.31 10.02
CA GLU A 175 -19.24 -20.72 10.38
C GLU A 175 -18.54 -21.11 11.72
N GLY A 176 -18.66 -20.27 12.74
CA GLY A 176 -18.16 -20.55 14.08
C GLY A 176 -16.63 -20.42 14.26
N ARG A 177 -15.90 -19.83 13.30
CA ARG A 177 -14.44 -19.67 13.38
C ARG A 177 -13.90 -18.52 12.57
N LEU A 178 -12.70 -18.06 12.90
CA LEU A 178 -11.94 -17.11 12.10
C LEU A 178 -11.26 -17.79 10.91
N LYS A 179 -11.42 -17.21 9.74
CA LYS A 179 -10.78 -17.63 8.47
C LYS A 179 -10.13 -16.42 7.82
N HIS A 180 -9.12 -16.67 7.00
CA HIS A 180 -8.52 -15.62 6.19
C HIS A 180 -8.89 -15.80 4.70
N TYR A 181 -9.01 -14.68 4.01
CA TYR A 181 -9.35 -14.61 2.59
C TYR A 181 -8.42 -13.64 1.87
N ARG A 182 -7.83 -14.06 0.76
CA ARG A 182 -7.05 -13.15 -0.10
C ARG A 182 -7.99 -12.22 -0.86
N VAL A 183 -7.76 -10.92 -0.76
CA VAL A 183 -8.63 -9.91 -1.37
C VAL A 183 -8.58 -9.93 -2.89
N ASP A 184 -7.43 -10.24 -3.49
CA ASP A 184 -7.28 -10.37 -4.94
C ASP A 184 -8.08 -11.54 -5.57
N LYS A 185 -8.51 -12.50 -4.73
CA LYS A 185 -9.39 -13.60 -5.12
C LYS A 185 -10.88 -13.30 -4.91
N MET A 186 -11.22 -12.16 -4.32
CA MET A 186 -12.61 -11.76 -4.11
C MET A 186 -13.17 -11.07 -5.36
N ARG A 187 -14.44 -11.31 -5.62
CA ARG A 187 -15.21 -10.65 -6.68
C ARG A 187 -16.53 -10.16 -6.13
N LYS A 188 -16.98 -9.01 -6.62
CA LYS A 188 -18.24 -8.39 -6.20
C LYS A 188 -18.33 -8.26 -4.68
N VAL A 189 -17.34 -7.58 -4.10
CA VAL A 189 -17.32 -7.28 -2.67
C VAL A 189 -18.37 -6.20 -2.40
N GLU A 190 -19.30 -6.51 -1.52
CA GLU A 190 -20.41 -5.63 -1.14
C GLU A 190 -20.48 -5.55 0.38
N LEU A 191 -20.58 -4.34 0.91
CA LEU A 191 -20.89 -4.08 2.31
C LEU A 191 -22.38 -4.32 2.54
N LEU A 192 -22.74 -4.95 3.67
CA LEU A 192 -24.11 -5.17 4.07
C LEU A 192 -24.45 -4.21 5.24
N PRO A 193 -25.03 -3.04 4.96
CA PRO A 193 -25.15 -1.97 5.95
C PRO A 193 -26.08 -2.28 7.13
N ASP A 194 -27.04 -3.21 6.93
CA ASP A 194 -28.05 -3.54 7.93
C ASP A 194 -27.70 -4.82 8.72
N THR A 195 -26.45 -5.26 8.67
CA THR A 195 -25.99 -6.49 9.34
C THR A 195 -24.91 -6.19 10.34
N GLU A 196 -25.08 -6.62 11.58
CA GLU A 196 -24.03 -6.53 12.59
C GLU A 196 -22.95 -7.61 12.39
N ARG A 197 -21.72 -7.26 12.73
CA ARG A 197 -20.59 -8.16 12.71
C ARG A 197 -20.66 -9.16 13.85
N GLU A 198 -20.49 -10.45 13.52
CA GLU A 198 -20.45 -11.58 14.46
C GLU A 198 -19.02 -11.96 14.85
N GLY A 199 -18.87 -12.77 15.90
CA GLY A 199 -17.59 -13.39 16.28
C GLY A 199 -16.70 -12.47 17.12
N ALA A 200 -17.31 -11.59 17.94
CA ALA A 200 -16.57 -10.66 18.80
C ALA A 200 -15.78 -11.39 19.90
N GLU A 201 -16.34 -12.44 20.49
CA GLU A 201 -15.68 -13.23 21.53
C GLU A 201 -14.47 -13.98 20.95
N GLU A 202 -14.65 -14.64 19.81
CA GLU A 202 -13.59 -15.38 19.15
C GLU A 202 -12.46 -14.48 18.66
N TYR A 203 -12.79 -13.26 18.22
CA TYR A 203 -11.78 -12.29 17.83
C TYR A 203 -11.04 -11.68 19.02
N ALA A 204 -11.70 -11.49 20.17
CA ALA A 204 -11.07 -10.95 21.37
C ALA A 204 -9.97 -11.87 21.91
N GLU A 205 -10.14 -13.18 21.75
CA GLU A 205 -9.13 -14.20 22.13
C GLU A 205 -8.10 -14.48 21.02
N PHE A 206 -8.26 -13.88 19.84
CA PHE A 206 -7.46 -14.18 18.67
C PHE A 206 -6.22 -13.29 18.57
N ASP A 207 -5.04 -13.89 18.71
CA ASP A 207 -3.78 -13.20 18.47
C ASP A 207 -3.43 -13.22 16.99
N VAL A 208 -3.67 -12.08 16.32
CA VAL A 208 -3.37 -11.87 14.89
C VAL A 208 -1.88 -12.10 14.60
N ASN A 209 -0.97 -11.63 15.48
CA ASN A 209 0.46 -11.74 15.27
C ASN A 209 0.93 -13.19 15.36
N GLN A 210 0.46 -13.92 16.38
CA GLN A 210 0.75 -15.34 16.52
C GLN A 210 0.20 -16.14 15.34
N TYR A 211 -1.02 -15.84 14.90
CA TYR A 211 -1.63 -16.47 13.73
C TYR A 211 -0.79 -16.25 12.47
N MET A 212 -0.34 -15.02 12.23
CA MET A 212 0.51 -14.69 11.09
C MET A 212 1.86 -15.38 11.11
N GLN A 213 2.50 -15.50 12.29
CA GLN A 213 3.78 -16.20 12.45
C GLN A 213 3.67 -17.71 12.19
N GLN A 214 2.52 -18.31 12.47
CA GLN A 214 2.26 -19.74 12.25
C GLN A 214 1.91 -20.06 10.80
N MET A 215 1.57 -19.06 10.01
CA MET A 215 1.21 -19.22 8.60
C MET A 215 2.43 -19.09 7.68
N PHE A 216 2.63 -20.07 6.83
CA PHE A 216 3.58 -19.99 5.73
C PHE A 216 2.84 -19.53 4.47
N ASP A 217 3.11 -18.31 4.00
CA ASP A 217 2.40 -17.69 2.86
C ASP A 217 0.87 -17.76 2.96
N MET A 218 0.33 -17.69 4.20
CA MET A 218 -1.11 -17.78 4.50
C MET A 218 -1.76 -19.12 4.10
N PHE A 219 -0.99 -20.19 4.01
CA PHE A 219 -1.55 -21.52 3.90
C PHE A 219 -1.92 -22.05 5.30
N ASN A 220 -3.17 -22.47 5.45
CA ASN A 220 -3.68 -23.03 6.69
C ASN A 220 -3.38 -24.54 6.75
N GLY A 221 -2.89 -25.00 7.89
CA GLY A 221 -2.60 -26.41 8.13
C GLY A 221 -2.32 -26.69 9.62
N PRO A 222 -2.16 -27.94 10.02
CA PRO A 222 -1.81 -28.27 11.39
C PRO A 222 -0.43 -27.72 11.71
N VAL A 223 -0.30 -27.03 12.85
CA VAL A 223 0.99 -26.52 13.34
C VAL A 223 1.92 -27.69 13.65
N ARG A 224 3.13 -27.67 13.09
CA ARG A 224 4.16 -28.67 13.29
C ARG A 224 5.47 -28.01 13.70
N LYS A 225 6.12 -28.55 14.69
CA LYS A 225 7.49 -28.14 15.06
C LYS A 225 8.46 -28.74 14.05
N VAL A 226 9.24 -27.88 13.38
CA VAL A 226 10.25 -28.27 12.40
C VAL A 226 11.63 -27.91 12.93
N THR A 227 12.56 -28.85 12.87
CA THR A 227 13.98 -28.63 13.19
C THR A 227 14.77 -28.70 11.87
N MET A 228 15.50 -27.64 11.55
CA MET A 228 16.32 -27.57 10.35
C MET A 228 17.79 -27.52 10.71
N ARG A 229 18.62 -28.26 9.96
CA ARG A 229 20.07 -28.15 10.04
C ARG A 229 20.56 -27.25 8.91
N CYS A 230 21.18 -26.14 9.25
CA CYS A 230 21.67 -25.15 8.30
C CYS A 230 23.14 -24.86 8.55
N GLU A 231 23.85 -24.38 7.52
CA GLU A 231 25.20 -23.86 7.68
C GLU A 231 25.15 -22.54 8.50
N ASN A 232 26.18 -22.29 9.32
CA ASN A 232 26.25 -21.11 10.19
C ASN A 232 26.09 -19.78 9.42
N ARG A 233 26.54 -19.71 8.17
CA ARG A 233 26.39 -18.51 7.32
C ARG A 233 24.94 -18.16 6.99
N LEU A 234 24.00 -19.10 7.16
CA LEU A 234 22.57 -18.90 6.92
C LEU A 234 21.82 -18.37 8.15
N ALA A 235 22.50 -18.17 9.29
CA ALA A 235 21.86 -17.68 10.51
C ALA A 235 21.12 -16.36 10.30
N GLY A 236 21.70 -15.40 9.55
CA GLY A 236 21.04 -14.15 9.18
C GLY A 236 19.75 -14.39 8.38
N ALA A 237 19.80 -15.23 7.36
CA ALA A 237 18.61 -15.55 6.55
C ALA A 237 17.52 -16.25 7.37
N MET A 238 17.86 -17.06 8.37
CA MET A 238 16.90 -17.66 9.29
C MET A 238 16.25 -16.62 10.18
N ILE A 239 17.05 -15.69 10.74
CA ILE A 239 16.54 -14.58 11.55
C ILE A 239 15.65 -13.65 10.71
N ASP A 240 16.07 -13.31 9.50
CA ASP A 240 15.28 -12.47 8.58
C ASP A 240 13.93 -13.10 8.22
N ARG A 241 13.89 -14.44 8.11
CA ARG A 241 12.67 -15.17 7.74
C ARG A 241 11.74 -15.45 8.91
N PHE A 242 12.29 -15.84 10.07
CA PHE A 242 11.53 -16.35 11.21
C PHE A 242 11.55 -15.43 12.44
N GLY A 243 12.25 -14.30 12.35
CA GLY A 243 12.40 -13.35 13.43
C GLY A 243 13.48 -13.77 14.45
N THR A 244 13.78 -12.85 15.37
CA THR A 244 14.79 -13.04 16.42
C THR A 244 14.39 -14.07 17.49
N GLY A 245 13.10 -14.43 17.55
CA GLY A 245 12.58 -15.46 18.47
C GLY A 245 12.89 -16.90 18.06
N VAL A 246 13.47 -17.13 16.86
CA VAL A 246 13.84 -18.47 16.42
C VAL A 246 14.96 -19.04 17.29
N THR A 247 14.80 -20.29 17.75
CA THR A 247 15.84 -20.97 18.54
C THR A 247 16.95 -21.45 17.62
N LEU A 248 18.14 -20.86 17.75
CA LEU A 248 19.35 -21.30 17.05
C LEU A 248 20.27 -22.05 18.03
N VAL A 249 20.57 -23.29 17.72
CA VAL A 249 21.47 -24.14 18.52
C VAL A 249 22.68 -24.52 17.68
N ARG A 250 23.87 -24.20 18.19
CA ARG A 250 25.11 -24.62 17.55
C ARG A 250 25.30 -26.14 17.74
N ASN A 251 25.30 -26.85 16.63
CA ASN A 251 25.59 -28.27 16.67
C ASN A 251 27.11 -28.46 16.78
N CYS A 252 27.64 -28.62 18.02
CA CYS A 252 29.03 -29.04 18.23
C CYS A 252 29.08 -30.56 18.00
N LEU A 253 29.60 -30.97 16.85
CA LEU A 253 30.14 -32.32 16.74
C LEU A 253 31.43 -32.34 17.56
N LEU A 254 31.36 -32.92 18.75
CA LEU A 254 32.55 -33.40 19.45
C LEU A 254 33.10 -34.58 18.63
N TYR A 255 34.23 -34.38 17.99
CA TYR A 255 35.07 -35.45 17.49
C TYR A 255 36.02 -35.85 18.62
#